data_ae84de9da7b5a58ef01f426393f7db5e
#
_entry.id   ae84de9da7b5a58ef01f426393f7db5e
#
_cell.length_a   1.000
_cell.length_b   1.000
_cell.length_c   1.000
_cell.angle_alpha   90.00
_cell.angle_beta   90.00
_cell.angle_gamma   90.00
#
_symmetry.space_group_name_H-M   'P 1'
#
loop_
_entity.id
_entity.type
_entity.pdbx_description
1 polymer ?
#
loop_
_entity_poly.entity_id
_entity_poly.type
_entity_poly.pdbx_seq_one_letter_code
_entity_poly.pdbx_strand_id
1 'polypeptide(L)'
;MTDNTVVSSLPTILEKANEKKIPVFGSEIEQVKLGCLGAEGLDFVDLGKQTGKMAAQVLKGEKEASEIKYETISKSYLYLNTKTAENLGITLPEELKNEAKEVFDEIDTK
;
A
#
# COMPACT_ATOMS: atom_id res chain seq x y z
N MET A 1 7.91 4.70 1.99
CA MET A 1 9.28 4.16 1.85
C MET A 1 9.30 2.73 2.35
N THR A 2 9.85 1.79 1.58
CA THR A 2 9.79 0.34 1.85
C THR A 2 11.11 -0.23 2.39
N ASP A 3 11.95 0.61 2.96
CA ASP A 3 13.19 0.21 3.62
C ASP A 3 12.89 -0.52 4.93
N ASN A 4 13.54 -1.64 5.18
CA ASN A 4 13.30 -2.46 6.38
C ASN A 4 13.52 -1.71 7.69
N THR A 5 14.50 -0.83 7.75
CA THR A 5 14.77 -0.01 8.94
C THR A 5 13.62 0.97 9.19
N VAL A 6 13.15 1.62 8.15
CA VAL A 6 12.01 2.56 8.25
C VAL A 6 10.73 1.83 8.62
N VAL A 7 10.44 0.70 7.97
CA VAL A 7 9.23 -0.09 8.24
C VAL A 7 9.23 -0.63 9.66
N SER A 8 10.36 -1.12 10.16
CA SER A 8 10.45 -1.60 11.55
C SER A 8 10.34 -0.49 12.58
N SER A 9 10.62 0.75 12.20
CA SER A 9 10.48 1.92 13.06
C SER A 9 9.09 2.56 12.98
N LEU A 10 8.23 2.10 12.09
CA LEU A 10 6.92 2.69 11.84
C LEU A 10 6.05 2.80 13.10
N PRO A 11 5.97 1.79 13.99
CA PRO A 11 5.17 1.93 15.22
C PRO A 11 5.61 3.12 16.08
N THR A 12 6.90 3.36 16.20
CA THR A 12 7.44 4.50 16.96
C THR A 12 7.09 5.83 16.28
N ILE A 13 7.19 5.88 14.96
CA ILE A 13 6.83 7.06 14.16
C ILE A 13 5.35 7.38 14.34
N LEU A 14 4.49 6.37 14.26
CA LEU A 14 3.04 6.52 14.41
C LEU A 14 2.66 6.96 15.82
N GLU A 15 3.30 6.42 16.85
CA GLU A 15 3.09 6.84 18.23
C GLU A 15 3.35 8.34 18.40
N LYS A 16 4.50 8.82 17.92
CA LYS A 16 4.87 10.22 18.01
C LYS A 16 3.98 11.13 17.16
N ALA A 17 3.62 10.69 15.97
CA ALA A 17 2.71 11.43 15.11
C ALA A 17 1.31 11.53 15.73
N ASN A 18 0.81 10.45 16.31
CA ASN A 18 -0.50 10.44 16.97
C ASN A 18 -0.54 11.36 18.19
N GLU A 19 0.52 11.41 19.01
CA GLU A 19 0.64 12.34 20.12
C GLU A 19 0.46 13.80 19.69
N LYS A 20 0.94 14.11 18.50
CA LYS A 20 0.89 15.47 17.93
C LYS A 20 -0.27 15.68 16.96
N LYS A 21 -1.12 14.68 16.76
CA LYS A 21 -2.23 14.73 15.81
C LYS A 21 -1.77 15.01 14.38
N ILE A 22 -0.64 14.42 13.97
CA ILE A 22 -0.07 14.58 12.64
C ILE A 22 -0.40 13.34 11.81
N PRO A 23 -1.06 13.49 10.65
CA PRO A 23 -1.33 12.34 9.78
C PRO A 23 -0.05 11.85 9.12
N VAL A 24 0.09 10.52 9.03
CA VAL A 24 1.21 9.86 8.37
C VAL A 24 0.68 9.12 7.16
N PHE A 25 1.31 9.32 6.01
CA PHE A 25 0.98 8.63 4.77
C PHE A 25 2.05 7.61 4.44
N GLY A 26 1.61 6.43 4.05
CA GLY A 26 2.49 5.34 3.68
C GLY A 26 2.64 5.19 2.17
N SER A 27 3.40 4.19 1.77
CA SER A 27 3.64 3.85 0.36
C SER A 27 3.16 2.44 0.01
N GLU A 28 2.56 1.74 0.95
CA GLU A 28 2.04 0.39 0.73
C GLU A 28 0.93 0.04 1.72
N ILE A 29 0.15 -0.99 1.38
CA ILE A 29 -1.05 -1.40 2.10
C ILE A 29 -0.77 -1.79 3.56
N GLU A 30 0.32 -2.50 3.82
CA GLU A 30 0.64 -2.94 5.19
C GLU A 30 0.87 -1.77 6.14
N GLN A 31 1.44 -0.68 5.65
CA GLN A 31 1.62 0.53 6.45
C GLN A 31 0.28 1.16 6.85
N VAL A 32 -0.73 1.08 5.99
CA VAL A 32 -2.08 1.57 6.30
C VAL A 32 -2.74 0.70 7.37
N LYS A 33 -2.57 -0.60 7.30
CA LYS A 33 -3.06 -1.53 8.33
C LYS A 33 -2.43 -1.24 9.69
N LEU A 34 -1.16 -0.85 9.71
CA LEU A 34 -0.43 -0.54 10.94
C LEU A 34 -0.79 0.82 11.53
N GLY A 35 -1.48 1.68 10.80
CA GLY A 35 -1.98 2.92 11.34
C GLY A 35 -1.67 4.18 10.54
N CYS A 36 -1.05 4.09 9.38
CA CYS A 36 -0.97 5.24 8.48
C CYS A 36 -2.38 5.63 8.03
N LEU A 37 -2.62 6.93 7.87
CA LEU A 37 -3.93 7.43 7.47
C LEU A 37 -4.34 6.94 6.09
N GLY A 38 -3.39 6.88 5.18
CA GLY A 38 -3.62 6.40 3.84
C GLY A 38 -2.32 6.13 3.11
N ALA A 39 -2.43 5.45 2.00
CA ALA A 39 -1.32 5.20 1.10
C ALA A 39 -1.84 4.99 -0.31
N GLU A 40 -1.04 5.37 -1.28
CA GLU A 40 -1.23 4.94 -2.64
C GLU A 40 -0.13 3.93 -2.95
N GLY A 41 -0.53 2.72 -3.28
CA GLY A 41 0.41 1.62 -3.41
C GLY A 41 -0.02 0.59 -4.43
N LEU A 42 0.86 -0.38 -4.64
CA LEU A 42 0.65 -1.46 -5.59
C LEU A 42 -0.18 -2.57 -4.97
N ASP A 43 -1.01 -3.19 -5.79
CA ASP A 43 -1.66 -4.46 -5.43
C ASP A 43 -0.72 -5.60 -5.81
N PHE A 44 -0.24 -6.33 -4.81
CA PHE A 44 0.69 -7.43 -5.03
C PHE A 44 0.06 -8.61 -5.77
N VAL A 45 -1.26 -8.75 -5.71
CA VAL A 45 -1.97 -9.76 -6.52
C VAL A 45 -1.90 -9.40 -8.00
N ASP A 46 -2.15 -8.14 -8.34
CA ASP A 46 -2.01 -7.67 -9.71
C ASP A 46 -0.57 -7.78 -10.22
N LEU A 47 0.40 -7.45 -9.38
CA LEU A 47 1.81 -7.60 -9.70
C LEU A 47 2.16 -9.08 -9.96
N GLY A 48 1.66 -9.98 -9.13
CA GLY A 48 1.85 -11.42 -9.30
C GLY A 48 1.23 -11.94 -10.59
N LYS A 49 0.05 -11.47 -10.96
CA LYS A 49 -0.60 -11.83 -12.23
C LYS A 49 0.21 -11.37 -13.42
N GLN A 50 0.73 -10.15 -13.40
CA GLN A 50 1.58 -9.62 -14.47
C GLN A 50 2.86 -10.44 -14.60
N THR A 51 3.53 -10.71 -13.49
CA THR A 51 4.74 -11.54 -13.45
C THR A 51 4.47 -12.95 -13.95
N GLY A 52 3.35 -13.53 -13.54
CA GLY A 52 2.92 -14.86 -13.99
C GLY A 52 2.70 -14.94 -15.50
N LYS A 53 2.11 -13.90 -16.08
CA LYS A 53 1.94 -13.83 -17.55
C LYS A 53 3.29 -13.81 -18.28
N MET A 54 4.25 -13.05 -17.77
CA MET A 54 5.59 -12.99 -18.34
C MET A 54 6.29 -14.35 -18.24
N ALA A 55 6.19 -15.00 -17.10
CA ALA A 55 6.74 -16.36 -16.91
C ALA A 55 6.08 -17.37 -17.83
N ALA A 56 4.76 -17.29 -18.02
CA ALA A 56 4.03 -18.18 -18.91
C ALA A 56 4.48 -18.04 -20.37
N GLN A 57 4.79 -16.84 -20.83
CA GLN A 57 5.32 -16.61 -22.18
C GLN A 57 6.66 -17.34 -22.39
N VAL A 58 7.53 -17.33 -21.39
CA VAL A 58 8.81 -18.06 -21.45
C VAL A 58 8.58 -19.58 -21.43
N LEU A 59 7.74 -20.07 -20.53
CA LEU A 59 7.46 -21.51 -20.38
C LEU A 59 6.78 -22.12 -21.60
N LYS A 60 5.92 -21.36 -22.29
CA LYS A 60 5.26 -21.79 -23.54
C LYS A 60 6.15 -21.71 -24.76
N GLY A 61 7.35 -21.15 -24.64
CA GLY A 61 8.25 -20.96 -25.75
C GLY A 61 7.86 -19.83 -26.71
N GLU A 62 6.90 -18.96 -26.32
CA GLU A 62 6.49 -17.81 -27.14
C GLU A 62 7.58 -16.75 -27.22
N LYS A 63 8.32 -16.58 -26.11
CA LYS A 63 9.45 -15.65 -26.01
C LYS A 63 10.55 -16.25 -25.16
N GLU A 64 11.78 -15.88 -25.44
CA GLU A 64 12.90 -16.12 -24.53
C GLU A 64 12.96 -15.00 -23.49
N ALA A 65 13.50 -15.29 -22.32
CA ALA A 65 13.59 -14.30 -21.24
C ALA A 65 14.32 -13.01 -21.67
N SER A 66 15.35 -13.15 -22.52
CA SER A 66 16.09 -12.01 -23.06
C SER A 66 15.30 -11.11 -24.00
N GLU A 67 14.20 -11.62 -24.58
CA GLU A 67 13.33 -10.86 -25.48
C GLU A 67 12.26 -10.06 -24.73
N ILE A 68 12.00 -10.39 -23.47
CA ILE A 68 11.01 -9.71 -22.64
C ILE A 68 11.66 -8.49 -21.98
N LYS A 69 11.15 -7.31 -22.31
CA LYS A 69 11.57 -6.09 -21.62
C LYS A 69 11.03 -6.12 -20.21
N TYR A 70 11.77 -5.59 -19.24
CA TYR A 70 11.22 -5.43 -17.92
C TYR A 70 10.02 -4.49 -17.95
N GLU A 71 9.04 -4.77 -17.11
CA GLU A 71 7.81 -3.99 -17.03
C GLU A 71 7.67 -3.44 -15.60
N THR A 72 7.08 -2.25 -15.52
CA THR A 72 6.63 -1.70 -14.25
C THR A 72 5.12 -1.79 -14.18
N ILE A 73 4.58 -1.98 -12.99
CA ILE A 73 3.15 -1.91 -12.80
C ILE A 73 2.72 -0.44 -12.93
N SER A 74 1.74 -0.18 -13.80
CA SER A 74 1.32 1.19 -14.11
C SER A 74 0.15 1.66 -13.27
N LYS A 75 -0.46 0.77 -12.51
CA LYS A 75 -1.68 1.05 -11.75
C LYS A 75 -1.42 0.96 -10.25
N SER A 76 -1.67 2.07 -9.56
CA SER A 76 -1.67 2.12 -8.11
C SER A 76 -3.09 2.27 -7.59
N TYR A 77 -3.28 1.95 -6.32
CA TYR A 77 -4.59 2.02 -5.67
C TYR A 77 -4.48 2.79 -4.36
N LEU A 78 -5.54 3.47 -4.02
CA LEU A 78 -5.65 4.19 -2.75
C LEU A 78 -6.15 3.24 -1.65
N TYR A 79 -5.52 3.32 -0.49
CA TYR A 79 -5.92 2.61 0.73
C TYR A 79 -6.04 3.62 1.86
N LEU A 80 -7.07 3.49 2.68
CA LEU A 80 -7.35 4.42 3.77
C LEU A 80 -7.60 3.65 5.07
N ASN A 81 -7.36 4.32 6.21
CA ASN A 81 -7.68 3.79 7.52
C ASN A 81 -8.56 4.78 8.28
N THR A 82 -9.83 4.42 8.45
CA THR A 82 -10.80 5.28 9.12
C THR A 82 -10.58 5.34 10.62
N LYS A 83 -10.03 4.29 11.23
CA LYS A 83 -9.71 4.30 12.67
C LYS A 83 -8.63 5.32 12.98
N THR A 84 -7.61 5.41 12.13
CA THR A 84 -6.58 6.43 12.25
C THR A 84 -7.15 7.84 12.07
N ALA A 85 -8.03 8.02 11.09
CA ALA A 85 -8.70 9.30 10.87
C ALA A 85 -9.52 9.72 12.11
N GLU A 86 -10.26 8.79 12.69
CA GLU A 86 -11.02 9.02 13.92
C GLU A 86 -10.13 9.43 15.08
N ASN A 87 -9.01 8.71 15.30
CA ASN A 87 -8.05 9.02 16.35
C ASN A 87 -7.40 10.39 16.20
N LEU A 88 -7.20 10.83 14.96
CA LEU A 88 -6.63 12.14 14.64
C LEU A 88 -7.67 13.27 14.64
N GLY A 89 -8.95 12.93 14.71
CA GLY A 89 -10.03 13.92 14.58
C GLY A 89 -10.23 14.44 13.16
N ILE A 90 -9.83 13.67 12.16
CA ILE A 90 -9.93 14.02 10.75
C ILE A 90 -11.14 13.32 10.15
N THR A 91 -11.96 14.07 9.39
CA THR A 91 -13.07 13.51 8.62
C THR A 91 -12.62 13.26 7.20
N LEU A 92 -12.67 11.99 6.77
CA LEU A 92 -12.35 11.61 5.39
C LEU A 92 -13.57 11.92 4.49
N PRO A 93 -13.38 12.62 3.35
CA PRO A 93 -14.44 12.83 2.39
C PRO A 93 -14.97 11.50 1.83
N GLU A 94 -16.29 11.44 1.59
CA GLU A 94 -16.90 10.25 0.98
C GLU A 94 -16.32 9.94 -0.39
N GLU A 95 -15.94 10.94 -1.16
CA GLU A 95 -15.32 10.78 -2.46
C GLU A 95 -14.01 9.98 -2.36
N LEU A 96 -13.17 10.28 -1.37
CA LEU A 96 -11.93 9.54 -1.14
C LEU A 96 -12.20 8.10 -0.72
N LYS A 97 -13.19 7.88 0.14
CA LYS A 97 -13.58 6.53 0.57
C LYS A 97 -14.08 5.70 -0.62
N ASN A 98 -14.82 6.32 -1.53
CA ASN A 98 -15.33 5.66 -2.73
C ASN A 98 -14.24 5.34 -3.75
N GLU A 99 -13.21 6.17 -3.85
CA GLU A 99 -12.05 5.93 -4.72
C GLU A 99 -11.09 4.89 -4.14
N ALA A 100 -11.08 4.68 -2.83
CA ALA A 100 -10.19 3.74 -2.18
C ALA A 100 -10.52 2.30 -2.57
N LYS A 101 -9.51 1.52 -2.88
CA LYS A 101 -9.69 0.09 -3.17
C LYS A 101 -10.12 -0.65 -1.91
N GLU A 102 -9.51 -0.32 -0.77
CA GLU A 102 -9.87 -0.84 0.54
C GLU A 102 -9.83 0.26 1.58
N VAL A 103 -10.74 0.18 2.53
CA VAL A 103 -10.80 1.07 3.68
C VAL A 103 -10.75 0.19 4.94
N PHE A 104 -9.73 0.41 5.76
CA PHE A 104 -9.56 -0.33 7.01
C PHE A 104 -10.18 0.47 8.15
N ASP A 105 -10.85 -0.22 9.05
CA ASP A 105 -11.50 0.37 10.23
C ASP A 105 -10.84 -0.04 11.54
N GLU A 106 -9.72 -0.75 11.44
CA GLU A 106 -8.94 -1.21 12.59
C GLU A 106 -7.46 -0.89 12.37
N ILE A 107 -6.72 -0.82 13.47
CA ILE A 107 -5.26 -0.68 13.44
C ILE A 107 -4.66 -1.99 13.93
N ASP A 108 -3.81 -2.58 13.11
CA ASP A 108 -3.07 -3.78 13.47
C ASP A 108 -1.92 -3.40 14.40
N THR A 109 -1.92 -3.93 15.61
CA THR A 109 -0.95 -3.57 16.65
C THR A 109 0.22 -4.55 16.80
N LYS A 110 0.41 -5.40 15.85
CA LYS A 110 1.52 -6.37 15.89
C LYS A 110 2.89 -5.70 15.73
#